data_27e4aacfcdd99facf84cb3797331fe17
#
_entry.id   27e4aacfcdd99facf84cb3797331fe17
#
_cell.length_a   1.000
_cell.length_b   1.000
_cell.length_c   1.000
_cell.angle_alpha   90.00
_cell.angle_beta   90.00
_cell.angle_gamma   90.00
#
_symmetry.space_group_name_H-M   'P 1'
#
loop_
_entity.id
_entity.type
_entity.pdbx_description
1 polymer ?
#
loop_
_entity_poly.entity_id
_entity_poly.type
_entity_poly.pdbx_seq_one_letter_code
_entity_poly.pdbx_strand_id
1 'polypeptide(L)'
;MAKIRMMNMVFYGFQGVYEYEKEQGAKLSVDVEMVTRDDKACDTDQIEDGAIDGAAVYPLIQDTVEETKVNLLMTLAAKTGDRILQKFPHIVEVTTRVRKHAVLIHGPLDCIEVEVTSRA
;
A
#
# COMPACT_ATOMS: atom_id res chain seq x y z
N MET A 1 8.81 -13.69 13.26
CA MET A 1 8.68 -12.56 12.31
C MET A 1 7.58 -11.64 12.77
N ALA A 2 7.86 -10.35 12.84
CA ALA A 2 6.89 -9.36 13.27
C ALA A 2 6.13 -8.80 12.08
N LYS A 3 4.93 -8.29 12.33
CA LYS A 3 4.14 -7.59 11.33
C LYS A 3 3.96 -6.14 11.77
N ILE A 4 4.17 -5.24 10.83
CA ILE A 4 3.95 -3.80 11.01
C ILE A 4 2.84 -3.39 10.05
N ARG A 5 1.80 -2.78 10.58
CA ARG A 5 0.65 -2.36 9.79
C ARG A 5 0.51 -0.85 9.81
N MET A 6 0.37 -0.28 8.61
CA MET A 6 0.00 1.13 8.44
C MET A 6 -1.41 1.12 7.86
N MET A 7 -2.35 1.65 8.63
CA MET A 7 -3.78 1.45 8.35
C MET A 7 -4.46 2.74 7.96
N ASN A 8 -5.34 2.64 6.99
CA ASN A 8 -6.24 3.71 6.57
C ASN A 8 -5.52 5.00 6.18
N MET A 9 -4.45 4.87 5.39
CA MET A 9 -3.79 6.01 4.77
C MET A 9 -4.66 6.53 3.63
N VAL A 10 -4.91 7.83 3.61
CA VAL A 10 -5.81 8.43 2.63
C VAL A 10 -5.01 9.22 1.61
N PHE A 11 -5.19 8.90 0.34
CA PHE A 11 -4.53 9.59 -0.77
C PHE A 11 -5.55 9.92 -1.85
N TYR A 12 -5.16 10.78 -2.78
CA TYR A 12 -5.94 11.07 -3.96
C TYR A 12 -5.21 10.49 -5.17
N GLY A 13 -5.85 9.60 -5.91
CA GLY A 13 -5.26 8.87 -7.02
C GLY A 13 -6.07 8.99 -8.30
N PHE A 14 -5.42 8.73 -9.44
CA PHE A 14 -6.01 8.86 -10.77
C PHE A 14 -6.04 7.52 -11.50
N GLN A 15 -6.30 6.45 -10.76
CA GLN A 15 -6.38 5.10 -11.29
C GLN A 15 -7.83 4.76 -11.66
N GLY A 16 -8.00 4.06 -12.77
CA GLY A 16 -9.32 3.60 -13.19
C GLY A 16 -9.32 3.13 -14.63
N VAL A 17 -10.33 2.36 -14.97
CA VAL A 17 -10.53 1.82 -16.32
C VAL A 17 -11.10 2.88 -17.25
N TYR A 18 -11.96 3.75 -16.73
CA TYR A 18 -12.65 4.78 -17.50
C TYR A 18 -11.84 6.07 -17.55
N GLU A 19 -11.94 6.77 -18.68
CA GLU A 19 -11.19 8.00 -18.92
C GLU A 19 -11.44 9.07 -17.86
N TYR A 20 -12.68 9.29 -17.48
CA TYR A 20 -12.99 10.31 -16.48
C TYR A 20 -12.45 9.97 -15.08
N GLU A 21 -12.27 8.69 -14.75
CA GLU A 21 -11.62 8.28 -13.50
C GLU A 21 -10.16 8.74 -13.47
N LYS A 22 -9.47 8.64 -14.61
CA LYS A 22 -8.09 9.07 -14.77
C LYS A 22 -7.95 10.59 -14.76
N GLU A 23 -8.95 11.30 -15.26
CA GLU A 23 -8.95 12.77 -15.32
C GLU A 23 -9.32 13.42 -13.99
N GLN A 24 -10.37 12.92 -13.36
CA GLN A 24 -10.90 13.51 -12.13
C GLN A 24 -10.25 12.96 -10.88
N GLY A 25 -9.84 11.71 -10.91
CA GLY A 25 -9.27 11.04 -9.76
C GLY A 25 -10.29 10.69 -8.70
N ALA A 26 -9.83 10.06 -7.64
CA ALA A 26 -10.68 9.69 -6.52
C ALA A 26 -9.85 9.53 -5.25
N LYS A 27 -10.53 9.65 -4.12
CA LYS A 27 -9.96 9.38 -2.81
C LYS A 27 -9.79 7.87 -2.63
N LEU A 28 -8.60 7.45 -2.25
CA LEU A 28 -8.26 6.06 -1.98
C LEU A 28 -7.82 5.90 -0.53
N SER A 29 -8.19 4.78 0.08
CA SER A 29 -7.67 4.38 1.39
C SER A 29 -6.75 3.19 1.20
N VAL A 30 -5.58 3.24 1.82
CA VAL A 30 -4.55 2.22 1.65
C VAL A 30 -4.12 1.69 3.00
N ASP A 31 -4.08 0.36 3.10
CA ASP A 31 -3.45 -0.34 4.23
C ASP A 31 -2.24 -1.10 3.70
N VAL A 32 -1.18 -1.10 4.49
CA VAL A 32 0.01 -1.89 4.18
C VAL A 32 0.39 -2.70 5.42
N GLU A 33 0.57 -4.00 5.21
CA GLU A 33 1.03 -4.92 6.24
C GLU A 33 2.39 -5.48 5.81
N MET A 34 3.41 -5.24 6.61
CA MET A 34 4.78 -5.61 6.31
C MET A 34 5.27 -6.65 7.31
N VAL A 35 5.88 -7.72 6.79
CA VAL A 35 6.45 -8.79 7.61
C VAL A 35 7.95 -8.64 7.64
N THR A 36 8.54 -8.56 8.84
CA THR A 36 9.98 -8.45 9.01
C THR A 36 10.65 -9.80 8.79
N ARG A 37 11.93 -9.76 8.39
CA ARG A 37 12.73 -10.98 8.13
C ARG A 37 12.90 -11.83 9.38
N ASP A 38 13.09 -11.18 10.53
CA ASP A 38 13.26 -11.84 11.82
C ASP A 38 12.76 -10.95 12.95
N ASP A 39 12.93 -11.39 14.18
CA ASP A 39 12.45 -10.69 15.38
C ASP A 39 13.58 -10.03 16.18
N LYS A 40 14.76 -9.84 15.58
CA LYS A 40 15.92 -9.31 16.28
C LYS A 40 15.63 -7.96 16.95
N ALA A 41 14.94 -7.07 16.28
CA ALA A 41 14.59 -5.75 16.84
C ALA A 41 13.66 -5.86 18.06
N CYS A 42 12.90 -6.94 18.20
CA CYS A 42 12.06 -7.17 19.37
C CYS A 42 12.90 -7.38 20.64
N ASP A 43 14.09 -7.93 20.47
CA ASP A 43 14.99 -8.21 21.58
C ASP A 43 15.93 -7.04 21.88
N THR A 44 16.45 -6.38 20.83
CA THR A 44 17.47 -5.33 20.96
C THR A 44 16.89 -3.95 21.18
N ASP A 45 15.63 -3.74 20.79
CA ASP A 45 14.96 -2.42 20.82
C ASP A 45 15.69 -1.38 19.95
N GLN A 46 16.34 -1.84 18.87
CA GLN A 46 17.07 -0.98 17.93
C GLN A 46 16.43 -1.05 16.56
N ILE A 47 16.14 0.11 15.97
CA ILE A 47 15.47 0.20 14.67
C ILE A 47 16.33 -0.40 13.54
N GLU A 48 17.64 -0.29 13.64
CA GLU A 48 18.58 -0.82 12.66
C GLU A 48 18.63 -2.35 12.63
N ASP A 49 18.05 -3.01 13.61
CA ASP A 49 18.02 -4.48 13.69
C ASP A 49 16.83 -5.10 12.96
N GLY A 50 16.36 -4.44 11.91
CA GLY A 50 15.34 -4.99 11.02
C GLY A 50 13.93 -4.46 11.24
N ALA A 51 13.79 -3.41 12.04
CA ALA A 51 12.51 -2.72 12.18
C ALA A 51 12.33 -1.70 11.05
N ILE A 52 11.13 -1.17 10.94
CA ILE A 52 10.79 -0.18 9.92
C ILE A 52 10.22 1.07 10.61
N ASP A 53 10.74 2.21 10.20
CA ASP A 53 10.17 3.49 10.56
C ASP A 53 9.04 3.83 9.57
N GLY A 54 7.81 3.95 10.07
CA GLY A 54 6.66 4.31 9.24
C GLY A 54 6.84 5.65 8.54
N ALA A 55 7.59 6.58 9.13
CA ALA A 55 7.88 7.86 8.50
C ALA A 55 8.75 7.75 7.24
N ALA A 56 9.49 6.65 7.11
CA ALA A 56 10.28 6.38 5.90
C ALA A 56 9.44 5.67 4.83
N VAL A 57 8.45 4.87 5.23
CA VAL A 57 7.60 4.11 4.32
C VAL A 57 6.49 4.98 3.73
N TYR A 58 5.91 5.86 4.54
CA TYR A 58 4.75 6.66 4.13
C TYR A 58 4.99 7.48 2.85
N PRO A 59 6.11 8.23 2.70
CA PRO A 59 6.34 8.99 1.48
C PRO A 59 6.45 8.11 0.23
N LEU A 60 7.00 6.91 0.36
CA LEU A 60 7.11 5.96 -0.74
C LEU A 60 5.73 5.50 -1.21
N ILE A 61 4.84 5.23 -0.27
CA ILE A 61 3.45 4.84 -0.60
C ILE A 61 2.72 6.00 -1.25
N GLN A 62 2.84 7.20 -0.67
CA GLN A 62 2.21 8.41 -1.21
C GLN A 62 2.65 8.67 -2.64
N ASP A 63 3.95 8.66 -2.90
CA ASP A 63 4.49 8.88 -4.24
C ASP A 63 4.00 7.83 -5.22
N THR A 64 3.95 6.56 -4.80
CA THR A 64 3.46 5.48 -5.65
C THR A 64 2.00 5.69 -6.03
N VAL A 65 1.15 6.03 -5.07
CA VAL A 65 -0.28 6.24 -5.33
C VAL A 65 -0.51 7.46 -6.23
N GLU A 66 0.18 8.56 -5.95
CA GLU A 66 -0.03 9.82 -6.66
C GLU A 66 0.58 9.84 -8.06
N GLU A 67 1.70 9.15 -8.27
CA GLU A 67 2.44 9.19 -9.53
C GLU A 67 2.06 8.05 -10.48
N THR A 68 1.55 6.93 -9.98
CA THR A 68 1.26 5.75 -10.79
C THR A 68 -0.14 5.82 -11.39
N LYS A 69 -0.22 6.00 -12.71
CA LYS A 69 -1.48 6.03 -13.45
C LYS A 69 -1.71 4.68 -14.13
N VAL A 70 -2.36 3.77 -13.43
CA VAL A 70 -2.69 2.45 -13.95
C VAL A 70 -4.21 2.28 -14.03
N ASN A 71 -4.65 1.27 -14.80
CA ASN A 71 -6.08 1.01 -14.96
C ASN A 71 -6.70 0.32 -13.74
N LEU A 72 -5.93 -0.55 -13.10
CA LEU A 72 -6.46 -1.42 -12.04
C LEU A 72 -5.86 -1.09 -10.68
N LEU A 73 -6.69 -1.09 -9.65
CA LEU A 73 -6.23 -0.96 -8.27
C LEU A 73 -5.31 -2.12 -7.86
N MET A 74 -5.52 -3.31 -8.43
CA MET A 74 -4.65 -4.46 -8.20
C MET A 74 -3.21 -4.18 -8.65
N THR A 75 -3.05 -3.52 -9.79
CA THR A 75 -1.73 -3.12 -10.30
C THR A 75 -1.08 -2.10 -9.37
N LEU A 76 -1.84 -1.14 -8.88
CA LEU A 76 -1.35 -0.16 -7.92
C LEU A 76 -0.88 -0.83 -6.63
N ALA A 77 -1.68 -1.75 -6.11
CA ALA A 77 -1.33 -2.50 -4.89
C ALA A 77 -0.06 -3.33 -5.08
N ALA A 78 0.08 -4.02 -6.21
CA ALA A 78 1.27 -4.80 -6.52
C ALA A 78 2.52 -3.91 -6.61
N LYS A 79 2.43 -2.77 -7.30
CA LYS A 79 3.55 -1.83 -7.42
C LYS A 79 3.96 -1.25 -6.08
N THR A 80 2.99 -0.94 -5.22
CA THR A 80 3.26 -0.42 -3.88
C THR A 80 4.06 -1.44 -3.05
N GLY A 81 3.60 -2.69 -3.03
CA GLY A 81 4.29 -3.75 -2.31
C GLY A 81 5.69 -4.01 -2.84
N ASP A 82 5.85 -4.04 -4.16
CA ASP A 82 7.15 -4.29 -4.79
C ASP A 82 8.15 -3.18 -4.48
N ARG A 83 7.72 -1.92 -4.49
CA ARG A 83 8.59 -0.80 -4.14
C ARG A 83 9.05 -0.84 -2.69
N ILE A 84 8.17 -1.24 -1.77
CA ILE A 84 8.52 -1.40 -0.36
C ILE A 84 9.59 -2.49 -0.21
N LEU A 85 9.38 -3.65 -0.86
CA LEU A 85 10.34 -4.76 -0.81
C LEU A 85 11.71 -4.36 -1.37
N GLN A 86 11.74 -3.58 -2.44
CA GLN A 86 13.00 -3.13 -3.04
C GLN A 86 13.76 -2.16 -2.14
N LYS A 87 13.05 -1.28 -1.47
CA LYS A 87 13.69 -0.23 -0.67
C LYS A 87 14.04 -0.68 0.75
N PHE A 88 13.30 -1.63 1.30
CA PHE A 88 13.46 -2.07 2.69
C PHE A 88 13.81 -3.56 2.75
N PRO A 89 15.10 -3.92 2.68
CA PRO A 89 15.51 -5.34 2.59
C PRO A 89 15.19 -6.17 3.83
N HIS A 90 14.87 -5.54 4.96
CA HIS A 90 14.45 -6.25 6.16
C HIS A 90 13.00 -6.72 6.10
N ILE A 91 12.24 -6.26 5.11
CA ILE A 91 10.87 -6.68 4.88
C ILE A 91 10.87 -7.81 3.84
N VAL A 92 10.21 -8.92 4.16
CA VAL A 92 10.17 -10.11 3.29
C VAL A 92 8.81 -10.33 2.64
N GLU A 93 7.78 -9.71 3.14
CA GLU A 93 6.43 -9.83 2.59
C GLU A 93 5.65 -8.55 2.86
N VAL A 94 4.88 -8.11 1.87
CA VAL A 94 4.02 -6.93 1.97
C VAL A 94 2.64 -7.31 1.46
N THR A 95 1.62 -7.07 2.27
CA THR A 95 0.23 -7.15 1.84
C THR A 95 -0.32 -5.74 1.75
N THR A 96 -0.75 -5.35 0.56
CA THR A 96 -1.29 -4.01 0.28
C THR A 96 -2.78 -4.13 -0.02
N ARG A 97 -3.59 -3.35 0.69
CA ARG A 97 -5.04 -3.23 0.47
C ARG A 97 -5.34 -1.83 0.00
N VAL A 98 -6.03 -1.73 -1.11
CA VAL A 98 -6.44 -0.42 -1.67
C VAL A 98 -7.96 -0.42 -1.78
N ARG A 99 -8.58 0.58 -1.17
CA ARG A 99 -10.03 0.76 -1.18
C ARG A 99 -10.41 2.02 -1.93
N LYS A 100 -11.41 1.89 -2.80
CA LYS A 100 -12.00 3.00 -3.52
C LYS A 100 -13.46 3.12 -3.09
N HIS A 101 -13.83 4.28 -2.58
CA HIS A 101 -15.17 4.53 -2.04
C HIS A 101 -16.14 5.06 -3.09
N ALA A 102 -15.64 5.85 -4.04
CA ALA A 102 -16.45 6.38 -5.14
C ALA A 102 -16.42 5.42 -6.32
N VAL A 103 -17.37 4.50 -6.35
CA VAL A 103 -17.46 3.47 -7.39
C VAL A 103 -18.74 3.61 -8.19
N LEU A 104 -18.67 3.26 -9.50
CA LEU A 104 -19.81 3.33 -10.41
C LEU A 104 -20.60 2.02 -10.40
N ILE A 105 -21.27 1.78 -9.29
CA ILE A 105 -22.15 0.63 -9.13
C ILE A 105 -23.47 1.13 -8.59
N HIS A 106 -24.57 0.70 -9.22
CA HIS A 106 -25.91 1.05 -8.79
C HIS A 106 -26.34 0.09 -7.68
N GLY A 107 -25.95 0.40 -6.45
CA GLY A 107 -26.30 -0.40 -5.29
C GLY A 107 -25.55 0.08 -4.05
N PRO A 108 -26.07 -0.22 -2.84
CA PRO A 108 -25.39 0.19 -1.62
C PRO A 108 -24.19 -0.70 -1.34
N LEU A 109 -23.01 -0.08 -1.27
CA LEU A 109 -21.80 -0.72 -0.78
C LEU A 109 -20.84 0.34 -0.21
N ASP A 110 -20.00 -0.06 0.73
CA ASP A 110 -19.07 0.88 1.37
C ASP A 110 -17.92 1.22 0.44
N CYS A 111 -17.35 0.23 -0.20
CA CYS A 111 -16.19 0.41 -1.07
C CYS A 111 -15.93 -0.86 -1.90
N ILE A 112 -15.03 -0.75 -2.85
CA ILE A 112 -14.38 -1.90 -3.47
C ILE A 112 -12.95 -1.94 -2.93
N GLU A 113 -12.52 -3.09 -2.44
CA GLU A 113 -11.18 -3.31 -1.91
C GLU A 113 -10.46 -4.38 -2.72
N VAL A 114 -9.20 -4.11 -3.05
CA VAL A 114 -8.30 -5.11 -3.61
C VAL A 114 -7.19 -5.39 -2.59
N GLU A 115 -6.70 -6.62 -2.57
CA GLU A 115 -5.61 -7.04 -1.71
C GLU A 115 -4.60 -7.81 -2.53
N VAL A 116 -3.34 -7.40 -2.46
CA VAL A 116 -2.24 -8.09 -3.15
C VAL A 116 -1.11 -8.31 -2.16
N THR A 117 -0.59 -9.54 -2.15
CA THR A 117 0.57 -9.90 -1.34
C THR A 117 1.77 -10.06 -2.25
N SER A 118 2.84 -9.31 -1.94
CA SER A 118 4.12 -9.36 -2.63
C SER A 118 5.16 -9.97 -1.70
N ARG A 119 6.03 -10.83 -2.23
CA ARG A 119 7.10 -11.47 -1.47
C ARG A 119 8.45 -11.21 -2.08
N ALA A 120 9.44 -11.10 -1.21
CA ALA A 120 10.84 -10.96 -1.64
C ALA A 120 11.36 -12.26 -2.25
#